data_b8002615347408cbdb985471f3d1fec9
#
_entry.id   b8002615347408cbdb985471f3d1fec9
#
_cell.length_a   1.000
_cell.length_b   1.000
_cell.length_c   1.000
_cell.angle_alpha   90.00
_cell.angle_beta   90.00
_cell.angle_gamma   90.00
#
_symmetry.space_group_name_H-M   'P 1'
#
loop_
_entity.id
_entity.type
_entity.pdbx_description
1 polymer ?
#
loop_
_entity_poly.entity_id
_entity_poly.type
_entity_poly.pdbx_seq_one_letter_code
_entity_poly.pdbx_strand_id
1 'polypeptide(L)'
;MSSPSPHRGYKAIHRRVLTMLLIMSLTPLAALGFFCMDRITAIYDEKISAGLEAVTSSKHRALDTFMVERIAQIKTLVFTHSYDELSNASRLSSIFSVMQSTSRSFVDMGIIDMNGRHVSYVGPYDLHKANYAETTWFAEVLRKGVYVSDVFMGYRHVPHFVIAVLRHEGEHSFILRATIDMEAIDALLRRVYSGPSSDAFLVSEQGVLQTDSLFNGPIMSKYALPAERLARNSVVTQIQTTADGKEMLAAMMRLESMPWVLVVMDDVHAGLKPLRQLKGFILLFTVLGGMLTCVGAELCTRRLVASLEAADQKQAHIDAAMLQSSKMAALGKMAAGVAHEVNNPLMLIQENAGWIRDLLEDEDAATMQNYQEILASTEKIEQHVKRAKAITQGMLGFGRRMNPERTEVLINTLADQAADMLKTEAANRNIVIERRYDPQVPVILSDPSRLEQVFINIIDNAIDAMGKDGSISIETHAHNGGVRISFTDTGPGMDKETLHRIFDPFFTTKKVGEGTGLGLAICFSILEKLGGHIDVQSELGQGTSFTVSLPAEPPQMTSEERAEA
;
A
#
# COMPACT_ATOMS: atom_id res chain seq x y z
N MET A 1 -33.72 23.32 6.36
CA MET A 1 -32.77 22.20 6.44
C MET A 1 -31.42 22.69 5.96
N SER A 2 -30.49 22.94 6.85
CA SER A 2 -29.17 23.46 6.53
C SER A 2 -28.36 22.34 5.82
N SER A 3 -27.93 22.61 4.58
CA SER A 3 -27.02 21.73 3.84
C SER A 3 -25.76 21.50 4.66
N PRO A 4 -25.29 20.26 4.81
CA PRO A 4 -24.06 19.97 5.54
C PRO A 4 -22.89 20.66 4.83
N SER A 5 -22.07 21.36 5.60
CA SER A 5 -20.88 22.04 5.06
C SER A 5 -20.02 21.03 4.26
N PRO A 6 -19.55 21.37 3.05
CA PRO A 6 -18.84 20.46 2.15
C PRO A 6 -17.63 19.77 2.82
N HIS A 7 -16.96 20.43 3.74
CA HIS A 7 -15.85 19.87 4.54
C HIS A 7 -16.22 18.68 5.43
N ARG A 8 -17.48 18.52 5.86
CA ARG A 8 -17.90 17.32 6.63
C ARG A 8 -18.08 16.10 5.73
N GLY A 9 -18.46 16.30 4.47
CA GLY A 9 -18.63 15.23 3.48
C GLY A 9 -17.30 14.53 3.16
N TYR A 10 -16.25 15.28 2.87
CA TYR A 10 -14.92 14.73 2.51
C TYR A 10 -14.25 13.97 3.64
N LYS A 11 -14.39 14.42 4.91
CA LYS A 11 -13.90 13.67 6.07
C LYS A 11 -14.61 12.32 6.23
N ALA A 12 -15.88 12.25 5.94
CA ALA A 12 -16.63 10.99 5.98
C ALA A 12 -16.21 10.04 4.85
N ILE A 13 -15.99 10.56 3.64
CA ILE A 13 -15.48 9.79 2.49
C ILE A 13 -14.08 9.28 2.81
N HIS A 14 -13.16 10.13 3.28
CA HIS A 14 -11.82 9.73 3.69
C HIS A 14 -11.86 8.55 4.66
N ARG A 15 -12.65 8.65 5.75
CA ARG A 15 -12.75 7.57 6.74
C ARG A 15 -13.31 6.28 6.17
N ARG A 16 -14.34 6.34 5.31
CA ARG A 16 -14.95 5.14 4.68
C ARG A 16 -13.99 4.45 3.72
N VAL A 17 -13.34 5.21 2.84
CA VAL A 17 -12.37 4.67 1.88
C VAL A 17 -11.16 4.08 2.61
N LEU A 18 -10.63 4.78 3.60
CA LEU A 18 -9.51 4.29 4.41
C LEU A 18 -9.86 2.98 5.13
N THR A 19 -11.01 2.92 5.81
CA THR A 19 -11.42 1.69 6.52
C THR A 19 -11.63 0.53 5.56
N MET A 20 -12.22 0.75 4.39
CA MET A 20 -12.41 -0.28 3.37
C MET A 20 -11.06 -0.79 2.84
N LEU A 21 -10.13 0.10 2.50
CA LEU A 21 -8.80 -0.27 2.04
C LEU A 21 -8.01 -1.05 3.10
N LEU A 22 -8.09 -0.63 4.37
CA LEU A 22 -7.41 -1.32 5.47
C LEU A 22 -7.98 -2.72 5.70
N ILE A 23 -9.29 -2.88 5.73
CA ILE A 23 -9.92 -4.20 5.89
C ILE A 23 -9.54 -5.10 4.72
N MET A 24 -9.64 -4.61 3.49
CA MET A 24 -9.37 -5.40 2.29
C MET A 24 -7.90 -5.83 2.17
N SER A 25 -6.96 -5.04 2.68
CA SER A 25 -5.52 -5.34 2.61
C SER A 25 -4.98 -6.08 3.84
N LEU A 26 -5.41 -5.72 5.05
CA LEU A 26 -4.88 -6.33 6.28
C LEU A 26 -5.47 -7.72 6.55
N THR A 27 -6.74 -7.96 6.19
CA THR A 27 -7.38 -9.27 6.41
C THR A 27 -6.64 -10.41 5.70
N PRO A 28 -6.36 -10.37 4.38
CA PRO A 28 -5.61 -11.44 3.71
C PRO A 28 -4.17 -11.54 4.19
N LEU A 29 -3.52 -10.43 4.55
CA LEU A 29 -2.16 -10.43 5.10
C LEU A 29 -2.10 -11.15 6.45
N ALA A 30 -3.03 -10.84 7.35
CA ALA A 30 -3.14 -11.50 8.66
C ALA A 30 -3.49 -13.00 8.51
N ALA A 31 -4.43 -13.32 7.61
CA ALA A 31 -4.81 -14.70 7.33
C ALA A 31 -3.64 -15.51 6.77
N LEU A 32 -2.86 -14.94 5.86
CA LEU A 32 -1.66 -15.57 5.30
C LEU A 32 -0.59 -15.78 6.38
N GLY A 33 -0.32 -14.77 7.20
CA GLY A 33 0.62 -14.88 8.32
C GLY A 33 0.23 -15.98 9.30
N PHE A 34 -1.05 -16.05 9.68
CA PHE A 34 -1.58 -17.10 10.55
C PHE A 34 -1.46 -18.49 9.90
N PHE A 35 -1.87 -18.63 8.65
CA PHE A 35 -1.78 -19.90 7.90
C PHE A 35 -0.32 -20.38 7.77
N CYS A 36 0.61 -19.50 7.44
CA CYS A 36 2.03 -19.83 7.39
C CYS A 36 2.55 -20.30 8.76
N MET A 37 2.16 -19.62 9.83
CA MET A 37 2.56 -19.96 11.20
C MET A 37 2.07 -21.34 11.63
N ASP A 38 0.81 -21.65 11.34
CA ASP A 38 0.18 -22.94 11.62
C ASP A 38 0.84 -24.06 10.80
N ARG A 39 0.94 -23.91 9.50
CA ARG A 39 1.52 -24.90 8.59
C ARG A 39 2.98 -25.21 8.87
N ILE A 40 3.78 -24.18 9.13
CA ILE A 40 5.19 -24.39 9.46
C ILE A 40 5.33 -25.16 10.79
N THR A 41 4.47 -24.88 11.77
CA THR A 41 4.48 -25.62 13.03
C THR A 41 4.17 -27.10 12.79
N ALA A 42 3.08 -27.41 12.08
CA ALA A 42 2.70 -28.78 11.77
C ALA A 42 3.78 -29.55 11.00
N ILE A 43 4.40 -28.93 9.99
CA ILE A 43 5.50 -29.55 9.21
C ILE A 43 6.72 -29.82 10.08
N TYR A 44 7.07 -28.92 11.00
CA TYR A 44 8.20 -29.12 11.90
C TYR A 44 7.95 -30.24 12.90
N ASP A 45 6.76 -30.31 13.50
CA ASP A 45 6.40 -31.36 14.44
C ASP A 45 6.42 -32.74 13.76
N GLU A 46 5.86 -32.84 12.57
CA GLU A 46 5.91 -34.07 11.75
C GLU A 46 7.36 -34.45 11.39
N LYS A 47 8.19 -33.50 10.97
CA LYS A 47 9.58 -33.74 10.60
C LYS A 47 10.44 -34.17 11.79
N ILE A 48 10.24 -33.58 12.97
CA ILE A 48 10.97 -33.97 14.19
C ILE A 48 10.58 -35.39 14.58
N SER A 49 9.28 -35.72 14.62
CA SER A 49 8.78 -37.05 14.94
C SER A 49 9.30 -38.10 13.94
N ALA A 50 9.17 -37.85 12.63
CA ALA A 50 9.67 -38.75 11.60
C ALA A 50 11.17 -38.94 11.65
N GLY A 51 11.93 -37.88 11.96
CA GLY A 51 13.37 -37.95 12.16
C GLY A 51 13.77 -38.84 13.33
N LEU A 52 13.07 -38.68 14.47
CA LEU A 52 13.34 -39.50 15.66
C LEU A 52 12.95 -40.97 15.42
N GLU A 53 11.84 -41.23 14.75
CA GLU A 53 11.42 -42.59 14.36
C GLU A 53 12.42 -43.27 13.43
N ALA A 54 12.97 -42.56 12.46
CA ALA A 54 13.99 -43.08 11.55
C ALA A 54 15.28 -43.45 12.29
N VAL A 55 15.74 -42.61 13.22
CA VAL A 55 16.90 -42.86 14.08
C VAL A 55 16.64 -44.07 14.97
N THR A 56 15.47 -44.12 15.62
CA THR A 56 15.07 -45.25 16.49
C THR A 56 15.05 -46.56 15.71
N SER A 57 14.44 -46.57 14.52
CA SER A 57 14.42 -47.76 13.66
C SER A 57 15.81 -48.19 13.18
N SER A 58 16.70 -47.25 12.92
CA SER A 58 18.07 -47.53 12.53
C SER A 58 18.87 -48.16 13.68
N LYS A 59 18.78 -47.59 14.88
CA LYS A 59 19.42 -48.13 16.08
C LYS A 59 18.84 -49.49 16.47
N HIS A 60 17.53 -49.66 16.39
CA HIS A 60 16.86 -50.93 16.62
C HIS A 60 17.41 -52.03 15.71
N ARG A 61 17.50 -51.81 14.41
CA ARG A 61 18.09 -52.81 13.47
C ARG A 61 19.53 -53.13 13.79
N ALA A 62 20.33 -52.11 14.14
CA ALA A 62 21.75 -52.32 14.51
C ALA A 62 21.89 -53.18 15.76
N LEU A 63 21.07 -52.90 16.79
CA LEU A 63 21.08 -53.68 18.04
C LEU A 63 20.56 -55.10 17.83
N ASP A 64 19.46 -55.31 17.12
CA ASP A 64 18.91 -56.62 16.84
C ASP A 64 19.89 -57.45 16.00
N THR A 65 20.44 -56.89 14.94
CA THR A 65 21.48 -57.55 14.14
C THR A 65 22.67 -57.99 15.00
N PHE A 66 23.19 -57.07 15.82
CA PHE A 66 24.29 -57.33 16.75
C PHE A 66 23.95 -58.50 17.69
N MET A 67 22.77 -58.48 18.29
CA MET A 67 22.37 -59.51 19.25
C MET A 67 22.09 -60.85 18.57
N VAL A 68 21.43 -60.86 17.43
CA VAL A 68 21.19 -62.08 16.62
C VAL A 68 22.52 -62.74 16.25
N GLU A 69 23.51 -61.97 15.81
CA GLU A 69 24.85 -62.46 15.51
C GLU A 69 25.52 -63.06 16.75
N ARG A 70 25.45 -62.40 17.93
CA ARG A 70 26.08 -62.90 19.18
C ARG A 70 25.41 -64.19 19.65
N ILE A 71 24.07 -64.24 19.62
CA ILE A 71 23.33 -65.46 19.96
C ILE A 71 23.69 -66.61 18.96
N ALA A 72 23.78 -66.32 17.66
CA ALA A 72 24.14 -67.29 16.65
C ALA A 72 25.60 -67.81 16.87
N GLN A 73 26.57 -66.93 17.21
CA GLN A 73 27.93 -67.35 17.52
C GLN A 73 27.98 -68.32 18.71
N ILE A 74 27.27 -68.02 19.78
CA ILE A 74 27.19 -68.90 20.96
C ILE A 74 26.51 -70.23 20.60
N LYS A 75 25.41 -70.20 19.86
CA LYS A 75 24.74 -71.43 19.38
C LYS A 75 25.68 -72.27 18.51
N THR A 76 26.32 -71.66 17.51
CA THR A 76 27.24 -72.35 16.63
C THR A 76 28.32 -73.01 17.43
N LEU A 77 28.98 -72.29 18.38
CA LEU A 77 30.03 -72.81 19.22
C LEU A 77 29.55 -74.02 20.04
N VAL A 78 28.40 -73.91 20.70
CA VAL A 78 27.78 -75.01 21.47
C VAL A 78 27.53 -76.25 20.63
N PHE A 79 27.07 -76.14 19.40
CA PHE A 79 26.66 -77.27 18.57
C PHE A 79 27.81 -77.83 17.70
N THR A 80 28.95 -77.12 17.52
CA THR A 80 30.08 -77.54 16.72
C THR A 80 31.21 -78.19 17.54
N HIS A 81 31.27 -77.95 18.85
CA HIS A 81 32.28 -78.51 19.73
C HIS A 81 31.66 -79.50 20.72
N SER A 82 32.33 -80.60 21.04
CA SER A 82 31.86 -81.62 21.99
C SER A 82 31.89 -81.12 23.44
N TYR A 83 31.12 -81.78 24.32
CA TYR A 83 31.22 -81.52 25.78
C TYR A 83 32.65 -81.67 26.31
N ASP A 84 33.41 -82.68 25.86
CA ASP A 84 34.81 -82.93 26.28
C ASP A 84 35.74 -81.79 25.86
N GLU A 85 35.51 -81.16 24.68
CA GLU A 85 36.30 -80.03 24.24
C GLU A 85 35.97 -78.77 25.05
N LEU A 86 34.66 -78.50 25.29
CA LEU A 86 34.22 -77.34 26.00
C LEU A 86 34.41 -77.41 27.51
N SER A 87 34.44 -78.61 28.11
CA SER A 87 34.70 -78.83 29.54
C SER A 87 36.25 -78.73 29.87
N ASN A 88 37.10 -78.83 28.88
CA ASN A 88 38.53 -78.63 29.02
C ASN A 88 38.90 -77.16 29.02
N ALA A 89 39.39 -76.62 30.15
CA ALA A 89 39.75 -75.22 30.33
C ALA A 89 40.72 -74.66 29.28
N SER A 90 41.76 -75.45 28.87
CA SER A 90 42.72 -75.01 27.85
C SER A 90 42.06 -74.93 26.46
N ARG A 91 41.20 -75.87 26.11
CA ARG A 91 40.46 -75.88 24.85
C ARG A 91 39.45 -74.73 24.80
N LEU A 92 38.71 -74.54 25.87
CA LEU A 92 37.78 -73.44 26.00
C LEU A 92 38.48 -72.09 25.87
N SER A 93 39.63 -71.92 26.51
CA SER A 93 40.46 -70.71 26.38
C SER A 93 40.95 -70.47 24.96
N SER A 94 41.33 -71.47 24.21
CA SER A 94 41.74 -71.37 22.80
C SER A 94 40.56 -70.96 21.92
N ILE A 95 39.40 -71.58 22.09
CA ILE A 95 38.14 -71.24 21.37
C ILE A 95 37.74 -69.82 21.65
N PHE A 96 37.76 -69.40 22.92
CA PHE A 96 37.44 -68.04 23.34
C PHE A 96 38.38 -66.98 22.73
N SER A 97 39.68 -67.30 22.70
CA SER A 97 40.72 -66.43 22.08
C SER A 97 40.41 -66.20 20.58
N VAL A 98 40.10 -67.26 19.84
CA VAL A 98 39.71 -67.13 18.42
C VAL A 98 38.45 -66.31 18.30
N MET A 99 37.43 -66.53 19.13
CA MET A 99 36.18 -65.77 19.12
C MET A 99 36.42 -64.26 19.44
N GLN A 100 37.26 -63.94 20.44
CA GLN A 100 37.64 -62.56 20.77
C GLN A 100 38.47 -61.90 19.66
N SER A 101 39.32 -62.63 18.92
CA SER A 101 40.04 -62.03 17.80
C SER A 101 39.09 -61.58 16.67
N THR A 102 37.96 -62.27 16.50
CA THR A 102 36.92 -61.93 15.49
C THR A 102 35.91 -60.91 16.02
N SER A 103 35.62 -60.99 17.33
CA SER A 103 34.61 -60.08 17.95
C SER A 103 34.97 -59.83 19.41
N ARG A 104 35.40 -58.62 19.72
CA ARG A 104 35.78 -58.18 21.09
C ARG A 104 34.58 -57.95 22.02
N SER A 105 33.38 -58.36 21.63
CA SER A 105 32.17 -58.08 22.39
C SER A 105 31.86 -59.06 23.52
N PHE A 106 32.67 -60.14 23.67
CA PHE A 106 32.50 -61.08 24.75
C PHE A 106 33.51 -60.83 25.85
N VAL A 107 33.05 -60.77 27.11
CA VAL A 107 33.90 -60.56 28.31
C VAL A 107 34.46 -61.89 28.84
N ASP A 108 33.61 -62.90 28.88
CA ASP A 108 33.95 -64.24 29.36
C ASP A 108 32.99 -65.31 28.83
N MET A 109 33.37 -66.55 29.07
CA MET A 109 32.60 -67.71 28.70
C MET A 109 32.79 -68.84 29.72
N GLY A 110 31.74 -69.62 29.97
CA GLY A 110 31.80 -70.75 30.87
C GLY A 110 30.84 -71.85 30.57
N ILE A 111 31.22 -73.07 30.85
CA ILE A 111 30.37 -74.27 30.80
C ILE A 111 29.80 -74.49 32.21
N ILE A 112 28.50 -74.63 32.33
CA ILE A 112 27.80 -74.80 33.60
C ILE A 112 27.07 -76.14 33.59
N ASP A 113 27.16 -76.89 34.65
CA ASP A 113 26.46 -78.13 34.83
C ASP A 113 24.98 -77.94 35.22
N MET A 114 24.18 -78.99 35.26
CA MET A 114 22.77 -78.96 35.67
C MET A 114 22.54 -78.60 37.14
N ASN A 115 23.58 -78.54 37.95
CA ASN A 115 23.58 -78.11 39.35
C ASN A 115 23.94 -76.59 39.49
N GLY A 116 24.18 -75.91 38.37
CA GLY A 116 24.52 -74.49 38.35
C GLY A 116 25.98 -74.19 38.60
N ARG A 117 26.90 -75.14 38.58
CA ARG A 117 28.31 -74.92 38.85
C ARG A 117 29.16 -74.90 37.59
N HIS A 118 30.23 -74.12 37.58
CA HIS A 118 31.17 -74.11 36.48
C HIS A 118 31.89 -75.44 36.34
N VAL A 119 31.85 -76.00 35.15
CA VAL A 119 32.71 -77.10 34.70
C VAL A 119 34.05 -76.57 34.14
N SER A 120 33.92 -75.52 33.33
CA SER A 120 35.07 -74.81 32.77
C SER A 120 34.67 -73.33 32.63
N TYR A 121 35.70 -72.46 32.69
CA TYR A 121 35.55 -71.01 32.63
C TYR A 121 36.76 -70.36 32.02
N VAL A 122 36.53 -69.33 31.23
CA VAL A 122 37.53 -68.40 30.70
C VAL A 122 37.02 -66.97 30.78
N GLY A 123 37.83 -66.14 31.42
CA GLY A 123 37.52 -64.72 31.61
C GLY A 123 38.31 -64.06 32.72
N PRO A 124 38.15 -62.76 32.96
CA PRO A 124 38.93 -61.97 33.89
C PRO A 124 38.49 -62.10 35.36
N TYR A 125 37.39 -62.81 35.67
CA TYR A 125 36.80 -62.87 37.00
C TYR A 125 37.02 -64.22 37.66
N ASP A 126 37.19 -64.27 39.00
CA ASP A 126 37.22 -65.52 39.75
C ASP A 126 35.76 -65.97 40.06
N LEU A 127 35.26 -66.87 39.22
CA LEU A 127 33.93 -67.44 39.30
C LEU A 127 33.91 -68.93 39.67
N HIS A 128 35.02 -69.50 40.11
CA HIS A 128 35.12 -70.93 40.44
C HIS A 128 34.13 -71.38 41.54
N LYS A 129 33.76 -70.52 42.46
CA LYS A 129 32.85 -70.83 43.55
C LYS A 129 31.40 -70.39 43.25
N ALA A 130 31.14 -69.83 42.09
CA ALA A 130 29.79 -69.37 41.72
C ALA A 130 28.84 -70.54 41.49
N ASN A 131 27.62 -70.46 42.06
CA ASN A 131 26.52 -71.39 41.81
C ASN A 131 25.33 -70.62 41.29
N TYR A 132 24.87 -70.96 40.14
CA TYR A 132 23.80 -70.25 39.43
C TYR A 132 22.42 -70.93 39.56
N ALA A 133 22.31 -72.07 40.27
CA ALA A 133 21.09 -72.88 40.38
C ALA A 133 19.86 -72.07 40.83
N GLU A 134 20.05 -71.04 41.69
CA GLU A 134 18.99 -70.17 42.23
C GLU A 134 18.76 -68.90 41.42
N THR A 135 19.55 -68.66 40.32
CA THR A 135 19.43 -67.45 39.51
C THR A 135 18.26 -67.57 38.50
N THR A 136 17.57 -66.45 38.27
CA THR A 136 16.42 -66.38 37.34
C THR A 136 16.81 -66.80 35.93
N TRP A 137 17.98 -66.37 35.44
CA TRP A 137 18.41 -66.69 34.09
C TRP A 137 18.72 -68.16 33.92
N PHE A 138 19.20 -68.86 34.95
CA PHE A 138 19.46 -70.31 34.91
C PHE A 138 18.14 -71.11 34.79
N ALA A 139 17.15 -70.76 35.57
CA ALA A 139 15.83 -71.39 35.46
C ALA A 139 15.19 -71.14 34.07
N GLU A 140 15.36 -69.92 33.52
CA GLU A 140 14.81 -69.56 32.21
C GLU A 140 15.51 -70.29 31.04
N VAL A 141 16.83 -70.45 31.07
CA VAL A 141 17.53 -71.19 30.02
C VAL A 141 17.19 -72.68 30.04
N LEU A 142 16.98 -73.28 31.21
CA LEU A 142 16.49 -74.67 31.32
C LEU A 142 15.12 -74.84 30.70
N ARG A 143 14.26 -73.83 30.78
CA ARG A 143 12.88 -73.86 30.22
C ARG A 143 12.86 -73.56 28.73
N LYS A 144 13.67 -72.61 28.24
CA LYS A 144 13.62 -72.07 26.87
C LYS A 144 14.67 -72.63 25.93
N GLY A 145 15.71 -73.28 26.46
CA GLY A 145 16.89 -73.78 25.72
C GLY A 145 17.88 -72.66 25.36
N VAL A 146 17.41 -71.47 25.07
CA VAL A 146 18.23 -70.27 24.81
C VAL A 146 17.60 -69.10 25.55
N TYR A 147 18.43 -68.36 26.27
CA TYR A 147 17.97 -67.22 27.04
C TYR A 147 18.99 -66.08 27.07
N VAL A 148 18.52 -64.88 26.92
CA VAL A 148 19.25 -63.63 27.16
C VAL A 148 18.70 -63.00 28.42
N SER A 149 19.55 -62.78 29.43
CA SER A 149 19.08 -62.25 30.72
C SER A 149 18.91 -60.72 30.65
N ASP A 150 18.11 -60.18 31.57
CA ASP A 150 18.24 -58.77 31.96
C ASP A 150 19.59 -58.49 32.61
N VAL A 151 19.98 -57.20 32.70
CA VAL A 151 21.18 -56.78 33.40
C VAL A 151 21.03 -56.98 34.91
N PHE A 152 22.04 -57.60 35.53
CA PHE A 152 22.10 -57.85 36.96
C PHE A 152 23.54 -57.72 37.49
N MET A 153 23.70 -57.53 38.82
CA MET A 153 25.05 -57.41 39.43
C MET A 153 25.79 -58.72 39.53
N GLY A 154 25.12 -59.80 39.89
CA GLY A 154 25.70 -61.15 40.01
C GLY A 154 26.97 -61.23 40.85
N TYR A 155 27.71 -62.30 40.70
CA TYR A 155 28.97 -62.57 41.43
C TYR A 155 30.15 -61.66 41.01
N ARG A 156 29.99 -60.87 39.95
CA ARG A 156 31.04 -59.94 39.48
C ARG A 156 31.02 -58.59 40.17
N HIS A 157 29.92 -58.28 40.85
CA HIS A 157 29.67 -56.97 41.45
C HIS A 157 29.73 -55.79 40.46
N VAL A 158 29.53 -56.09 39.15
CA VAL A 158 29.37 -55.11 38.09
C VAL A 158 28.13 -55.46 37.24
N PRO A 159 27.41 -54.48 36.72
CA PRO A 159 26.26 -54.73 35.88
C PRO A 159 26.63 -55.48 34.61
N HIS A 160 25.98 -56.60 34.33
CA HIS A 160 26.20 -57.40 33.12
C HIS A 160 24.97 -58.23 32.80
N PHE A 161 24.87 -58.69 31.56
CA PHE A 161 23.88 -59.65 31.13
C PHE A 161 24.54 -60.86 30.46
N VAL A 162 23.84 -61.94 30.35
CA VAL A 162 24.37 -63.17 29.80
C VAL A 162 23.53 -63.74 28.67
N ILE A 163 24.20 -64.38 27.71
CA ILE A 163 23.59 -65.25 26.75
C ILE A 163 23.89 -66.68 27.22
N ALA A 164 22.82 -67.48 27.45
CA ALA A 164 22.94 -68.84 27.89
C ALA A 164 22.23 -69.79 26.89
N VAL A 165 22.94 -70.88 26.54
CA VAL A 165 22.40 -71.87 25.60
C VAL A 165 22.54 -73.25 26.24
N LEU A 166 21.43 -73.98 26.41
CA LEU A 166 21.34 -75.34 26.89
C LEU A 166 21.60 -76.29 25.72
N ARG A 167 22.42 -77.31 25.98
CA ARG A 167 22.66 -78.45 25.08
C ARG A 167 22.57 -79.78 25.80
N HIS A 168 21.94 -80.71 25.12
CA HIS A 168 21.96 -82.14 25.51
C HIS A 168 22.84 -82.93 24.51
N GLU A 169 23.87 -83.63 24.98
CA GLU A 169 24.79 -84.41 24.15
C GLU A 169 25.01 -85.76 24.80
N GLY A 170 24.37 -86.79 24.30
CA GLY A 170 24.44 -88.13 24.92
C GLY A 170 23.95 -88.12 26.36
N GLU A 171 24.75 -88.51 27.31
CA GLU A 171 24.42 -88.48 28.75
C GLU A 171 24.72 -87.12 29.41
N HIS A 172 25.37 -86.20 28.68
CA HIS A 172 25.75 -84.88 29.20
C HIS A 172 24.76 -83.82 28.87
N SER A 173 24.29 -83.08 29.87
CA SER A 173 23.50 -81.85 29.71
C SER A 173 24.27 -80.70 30.34
N PHE A 174 24.44 -79.62 29.59
CA PHE A 174 25.18 -78.45 30.04
C PHE A 174 24.70 -77.15 29.43
N ILE A 175 25.06 -76.06 30.06
CA ILE A 175 24.77 -74.75 29.60
C ILE A 175 26.09 -74.07 29.25
N LEU A 176 26.19 -73.53 28.00
CA LEU A 176 27.22 -72.58 27.66
C LEU A 176 26.69 -71.19 27.94
N ARG A 177 27.39 -70.49 28.81
CA ARG A 177 27.09 -69.09 29.20
C ARG A 177 28.18 -68.17 28.69
N ALA A 178 27.80 -67.10 28.03
CA ALA A 178 28.72 -66.04 27.65
C ALA A 178 28.20 -64.69 28.11
N THR A 179 29.10 -63.78 28.48
CA THR A 179 28.77 -62.39 28.86
C THR A 179 29.15 -61.46 27.75
N ILE A 180 28.25 -60.57 27.41
CA ILE A 180 28.49 -59.52 26.44
C ILE A 180 29.01 -58.25 27.16
N ASP A 181 29.94 -57.57 26.52
CA ASP A 181 30.47 -56.29 26.96
C ASP A 181 29.42 -55.20 26.77
N MET A 182 29.07 -54.53 27.88
CA MET A 182 28.11 -53.39 27.86
C MET A 182 28.63 -52.21 27.03
N GLU A 183 29.96 -52.00 26.98
CA GLU A 183 30.57 -50.93 26.17
C GLU A 183 30.24 -51.09 24.68
N ALA A 184 30.15 -52.37 24.19
CA ALA A 184 29.79 -52.64 22.81
C ALA A 184 28.34 -52.21 22.48
N ILE A 185 27.41 -52.38 23.43
CA ILE A 185 26.04 -51.94 23.30
C ILE A 185 25.97 -50.42 23.39
N ASP A 186 26.63 -49.80 24.36
CA ASP A 186 26.70 -48.34 24.50
C ASP A 186 27.28 -47.67 23.28
N ALA A 187 28.30 -48.27 22.64
CA ALA A 187 28.87 -47.77 21.40
C ALA A 187 27.86 -47.75 20.24
N LEU A 188 26.98 -48.75 20.17
CA LEU A 188 25.89 -48.79 19.18
C LEU A 188 24.81 -47.73 19.47
N LEU A 189 24.50 -47.51 20.75
CA LEU A 189 23.54 -46.51 21.16
C LEU A 189 24.05 -45.09 20.88
N ARG A 190 25.34 -44.81 21.07
CA ARG A 190 25.97 -43.47 20.90
C ARG A 190 26.28 -43.11 19.44
N ARG A 191 26.58 -44.08 18.55
CA ARG A 191 27.16 -43.84 17.20
C ARG A 191 26.32 -43.03 16.22
N VAL A 192 25.02 -42.93 16.35
CA VAL A 192 24.14 -42.40 15.26
C VAL A 192 23.52 -41.03 15.56
N TYR A 193 23.51 -40.60 16.82
CA TYR A 193 22.89 -39.31 17.18
C TYR A 193 23.59 -38.72 18.38
N SER A 194 24.35 -37.68 18.16
CA SER A 194 25.16 -37.02 19.21
C SER A 194 24.82 -35.54 19.27
N GLY A 195 23.55 -35.21 19.51
CA GLY A 195 23.19 -33.88 19.99
C GLY A 195 23.43 -33.80 21.50
N PRO A 196 23.84 -32.65 22.03
CA PRO A 196 24.04 -32.48 23.50
C PRO A 196 22.77 -32.65 24.32
N SER A 197 21.64 -32.76 23.64
CA SER A 197 20.28 -32.86 24.22
C SER A 197 19.57 -34.17 23.88
N SER A 198 20.23 -35.15 23.30
CA SER A 198 19.65 -36.46 22.93
C SER A 198 20.13 -37.56 23.86
N ASP A 199 19.30 -38.54 24.09
CA ASP A 199 19.61 -39.74 24.87
C ASP A 199 19.13 -41.01 24.17
N ALA A 200 19.83 -42.11 24.35
CA ALA A 200 19.41 -43.39 23.83
C ALA A 200 19.81 -44.49 24.80
N PHE A 201 18.88 -45.28 25.28
CA PHE A 201 19.07 -46.29 26.28
C PHE A 201 18.14 -47.48 26.10
N LEU A 202 18.43 -48.56 26.78
CA LEU A 202 17.62 -49.78 26.78
C LEU A 202 16.92 -49.97 28.11
N VAL A 203 15.69 -50.49 28.05
CA VAL A 203 14.84 -50.75 29.22
C VAL A 203 14.24 -52.14 29.12
N SER A 204 14.20 -52.89 30.22
CA SER A 204 13.48 -54.18 30.26
C SER A 204 11.99 -53.98 30.17
N GLU A 205 11.24 -55.07 29.88
CA GLU A 205 9.77 -55.05 29.87
C GLU A 205 9.16 -54.64 31.23
N GLN A 206 9.92 -54.86 32.32
CA GLN A 206 9.55 -54.49 33.68
C GLN A 206 9.87 -53.03 34.01
N GLY A 207 10.39 -52.25 33.06
CA GLY A 207 10.73 -50.86 33.29
C GLY A 207 12.03 -50.62 34.03
N VAL A 208 13.02 -51.51 33.90
CA VAL A 208 14.35 -51.35 34.50
C VAL A 208 15.39 -51.00 33.45
N LEU A 209 16.16 -49.92 33.65
CA LEU A 209 17.23 -49.51 32.74
C LEU A 209 18.26 -50.60 32.57
N GLN A 210 18.53 -50.95 31.32
CA GLN A 210 19.54 -51.96 30.94
C GLN A 210 20.87 -51.31 30.50
N THR A 211 20.86 -50.00 30.26
CA THR A 211 22.03 -49.15 30.02
C THR A 211 21.86 -47.83 30.78
N ASP A 212 22.92 -47.08 30.93
CA ASP A 212 22.86 -45.75 31.52
C ASP A 212 22.05 -44.80 30.64
N SER A 213 21.27 -43.92 31.27
CA SER A 213 20.54 -42.82 30.61
C SER A 213 21.06 -41.49 31.15
N LEU A 214 21.29 -40.55 30.26
CA LEU A 214 21.79 -39.20 30.62
C LEU A 214 20.76 -38.44 31.49
N PHE A 215 19.47 -38.68 31.29
CA PHE A 215 18.41 -37.91 31.94
C PHE A 215 17.53 -38.72 32.90
N ASN A 216 17.61 -40.08 32.86
CA ASN A 216 16.73 -40.93 33.64
C ASN A 216 17.43 -41.76 34.69
N GLY A 217 18.75 -41.62 34.80
CA GLY A 217 19.56 -42.26 35.86
C GLY A 217 20.46 -43.39 35.37
N PRO A 218 21.19 -44.00 36.32
CA PRO A 218 22.14 -45.08 36.03
C PRO A 218 21.42 -46.39 35.70
N ILE A 219 22.17 -47.31 35.11
CA ILE A 219 21.76 -48.69 34.86
C ILE A 219 21.09 -49.32 36.08
N MET A 220 20.10 -50.18 35.88
CA MET A 220 19.24 -50.81 36.89
C MET A 220 18.26 -49.85 37.62
N SER A 221 18.23 -48.57 37.29
CA SER A 221 17.17 -47.65 37.80
C SER A 221 15.83 -47.96 37.18
N LYS A 222 14.74 -47.52 37.82
CA LYS A 222 13.39 -47.69 37.30
C LYS A 222 13.06 -46.60 36.29
N TYR A 223 12.38 -46.98 35.21
CA TYR A 223 11.89 -46.12 34.15
C TYR A 223 10.42 -46.45 33.86
N ALA A 224 9.58 -45.44 33.71
CA ALA A 224 8.15 -45.62 33.43
C ALA A 224 7.91 -45.88 31.93
N LEU A 225 7.77 -47.14 31.54
CA LEU A 225 7.42 -47.53 30.17
C LEU A 225 5.88 -47.51 29.97
N PRO A 226 5.38 -46.99 28.83
CA PRO A 226 3.97 -47.14 28.44
C PRO A 226 3.74 -48.52 27.81
N ALA A 227 3.90 -49.58 28.61
CA ALA A 227 3.92 -50.98 28.14
C ALA A 227 2.70 -51.36 27.30
N GLU A 228 1.53 -50.84 27.58
CA GLU A 228 0.27 -51.12 26.89
C GLU A 228 0.23 -50.65 25.42
N ARG A 229 1.07 -49.65 25.06
CA ARG A 229 1.10 -49.03 23.72
C ARG A 229 2.17 -49.61 22.80
N LEU A 230 3.10 -50.38 23.32
CA LEU A 230 4.23 -50.92 22.57
C LEU A 230 3.85 -52.20 21.85
N ALA A 231 3.27 -52.09 20.66
CA ALA A 231 3.06 -53.24 19.77
C ALA A 231 4.40 -53.72 19.19
N ARG A 232 4.46 -55.01 18.77
CA ARG A 232 5.62 -55.55 18.08
C ARG A 232 5.83 -54.80 16.75
N ASN A 233 7.05 -54.46 16.42
CA ASN A 233 7.48 -53.82 15.16
C ASN A 233 6.86 -52.43 14.88
N SER A 234 6.42 -51.71 15.89
CA SER A 234 5.99 -50.31 15.74
C SER A 234 6.81 -49.40 16.63
N VAL A 235 7.16 -48.24 16.08
CA VAL A 235 7.70 -47.15 16.85
C VAL A 235 6.56 -46.39 17.50
N VAL A 236 6.65 -46.13 18.80
CA VAL A 236 5.69 -45.31 19.54
C VAL A 236 6.40 -44.04 19.93
N THR A 237 5.90 -42.90 19.45
CA THR A 237 6.40 -41.57 19.83
C THR A 237 5.47 -40.93 20.83
N GLN A 238 6.04 -40.36 21.89
CA GLN A 238 5.29 -39.56 22.88
C GLN A 238 6.21 -38.57 23.60
N ILE A 239 5.61 -37.50 24.11
CA ILE A 239 6.32 -36.57 24.98
C ILE A 239 6.39 -37.16 26.37
N GLN A 240 7.57 -37.16 26.96
CA GLN A 240 7.82 -37.61 28.34
C GLN A 240 8.59 -36.54 29.12
N THR A 241 8.32 -36.47 30.41
CA THR A 241 9.08 -35.61 31.31
C THR A 241 10.20 -36.42 31.97
N THR A 242 11.43 -35.97 31.84
CA THR A 242 12.60 -36.56 32.48
C THR A 242 12.59 -36.34 33.99
N ALA A 243 13.49 -37.04 34.72
CA ALA A 243 13.66 -36.85 36.17
C ALA A 243 14.02 -35.38 36.52
N ASP A 244 14.68 -34.65 35.63
CA ASP A 244 15.04 -33.23 35.78
C ASP A 244 13.91 -32.25 35.38
N GLY A 245 12.72 -32.75 35.05
CA GLY A 245 11.56 -31.92 34.66
C GLY A 245 11.59 -31.40 33.24
N LYS A 246 12.45 -31.87 32.35
CA LYS A 246 12.50 -31.49 30.93
C LYS A 246 11.50 -32.31 30.11
N GLU A 247 10.83 -31.63 29.19
CA GLU A 247 9.99 -32.30 28.20
C GLU A 247 10.83 -32.79 27.02
N MET A 248 10.84 -34.12 26.82
CA MET A 248 11.58 -34.79 25.75
C MET A 248 10.60 -35.53 24.86
N LEU A 249 10.83 -35.51 23.56
CA LEU A 249 10.14 -36.41 22.62
C LEU A 249 10.86 -37.76 22.68
N ALA A 250 10.16 -38.81 23.11
CA ALA A 250 10.66 -40.15 23.18
C ALA A 250 10.07 -41.03 22.07
N ALA A 251 10.92 -41.71 21.34
CA ALA A 251 10.54 -42.77 20.40
C ALA A 251 11.01 -44.11 20.97
N MET A 252 10.08 -45.06 21.06
CA MET A 252 10.30 -46.36 21.69
C MET A 252 9.99 -47.49 20.73
N MET A 253 10.84 -48.49 20.75
CA MET A 253 10.64 -49.70 19.93
C MET A 253 11.13 -50.93 20.68
N ARG A 254 10.33 -52.01 20.65
CA ARG A 254 10.66 -53.31 21.27
C ARG A 254 11.66 -54.07 20.38
N LEU A 255 12.72 -54.60 20.97
CA LEU A 255 13.68 -55.45 20.26
C LEU A 255 13.10 -56.82 20.01
N GLU A 256 13.47 -57.45 18.91
CA GLU A 256 12.99 -58.81 18.54
C GLU A 256 13.87 -59.90 19.16
N SER A 257 15.17 -59.68 19.27
CA SER A 257 16.16 -60.61 19.73
C SER A 257 16.20 -60.80 21.26
N MET A 258 15.63 -59.85 22.02
CA MET A 258 15.65 -59.84 23.47
C MET A 258 14.46 -59.04 24.06
N PRO A 259 14.06 -59.31 25.34
CA PRO A 259 12.89 -58.68 25.94
C PRO A 259 13.15 -57.25 26.42
N TRP A 260 13.80 -56.46 25.58
CA TRP A 260 14.11 -55.06 25.89
C TRP A 260 13.47 -54.11 24.93
N VAL A 261 13.32 -52.84 25.38
CA VAL A 261 12.79 -51.73 24.61
C VAL A 261 13.90 -50.71 24.43
N LEU A 262 14.16 -50.36 23.19
CA LEU A 262 14.99 -49.23 22.85
C LEU A 262 14.17 -47.94 23.04
N VAL A 263 14.70 -46.99 23.77
CA VAL A 263 14.17 -45.64 23.95
C VAL A 263 15.20 -44.66 23.40
N VAL A 264 14.75 -43.80 22.49
CA VAL A 264 15.55 -42.69 21.96
C VAL A 264 14.79 -41.41 22.28
N MET A 265 15.45 -40.49 22.93
CA MET A 265 14.86 -39.21 23.36
C MET A 265 15.59 -38.04 22.75
N ASP A 266 14.85 -36.99 22.41
CA ASP A 266 15.41 -35.70 21.97
C ASP A 266 14.69 -34.54 22.61
N ASP A 267 15.37 -33.43 22.86
CA ASP A 267 14.83 -32.25 23.48
C ASP A 267 13.89 -31.53 22.50
N VAL A 268 12.59 -31.46 22.85
CA VAL A 268 11.57 -30.76 22.07
C VAL A 268 11.97 -29.31 21.81
N HIS A 269 12.56 -28.65 22.79
CA HIS A 269 12.90 -27.23 22.68
C HIS A 269 14.16 -26.95 21.86
N ALA A 270 15.14 -27.86 21.87
CA ALA A 270 16.36 -27.72 21.09
C ALA A 270 16.05 -27.84 19.58
N GLY A 271 15.21 -28.80 19.19
CA GLY A 271 14.74 -28.99 17.81
C GLY A 271 13.88 -27.82 17.30
N LEU A 272 13.19 -27.11 18.20
CA LEU A 272 12.31 -25.98 17.84
C LEU A 272 13.02 -24.61 17.74
N LYS A 273 14.33 -24.53 18.03
CA LYS A 273 15.07 -23.26 17.98
C LYS A 273 15.03 -22.58 16.59
N PRO A 274 15.26 -23.30 15.47
CA PRO A 274 15.14 -22.72 14.13
C PRO A 274 13.69 -22.29 13.81
N LEU A 275 12.70 -23.07 14.29
CA LEU A 275 11.29 -22.75 14.10
C LEU A 275 10.90 -21.43 14.80
N ARG A 276 11.43 -21.20 16.01
CA ARG A 276 11.17 -19.96 16.75
C ARG A 276 11.73 -18.74 16.03
N GLN A 277 12.93 -18.85 15.44
CA GLN A 277 13.51 -17.79 14.62
C GLN A 277 12.67 -17.52 13.37
N LEU A 278 12.24 -18.58 12.67
CA LEU A 278 11.40 -18.46 11.48
C LEU A 278 10.05 -17.83 11.79
N LYS A 279 9.40 -18.23 12.90
CA LYS A 279 8.17 -17.60 13.41
C LYS A 279 8.37 -16.11 13.70
N GLY A 280 9.51 -15.75 14.27
CA GLY A 280 9.89 -14.35 14.50
C GLY A 280 10.00 -13.55 13.22
N PHE A 281 10.61 -14.09 12.17
CA PHE A 281 10.67 -13.45 10.85
C PHE A 281 9.30 -13.29 10.20
N ILE A 282 8.46 -14.33 10.23
CA ILE A 282 7.09 -14.25 9.69
C ILE A 282 6.29 -13.14 10.39
N LEU A 283 6.36 -13.09 11.72
CA LEU A 283 5.69 -12.04 12.49
C LEU A 283 6.22 -10.65 12.13
N LEU A 284 7.56 -10.50 12.06
CA LEU A 284 8.20 -9.24 11.68
C LEU A 284 7.74 -8.75 10.30
N PHE A 285 7.78 -9.63 9.28
CA PHE A 285 7.35 -9.28 7.92
C PHE A 285 5.86 -9.00 7.84
N THR A 286 5.03 -9.73 8.59
CA THR A 286 3.58 -9.46 8.64
C THR A 286 3.29 -8.09 9.26
N VAL A 287 3.96 -7.74 10.36
CA VAL A 287 3.81 -6.42 11.00
C VAL A 287 4.35 -5.30 10.10
N LEU A 288 5.53 -5.48 9.51
CA LEU A 288 6.12 -4.49 8.60
C LEU A 288 5.27 -4.27 7.35
N GLY A 289 4.76 -5.35 6.75
CA GLY A 289 3.81 -5.31 5.65
C GLY A 289 2.52 -4.59 6.03
N GLY A 290 2.00 -4.87 7.23
CA GLY A 290 0.83 -4.17 7.78
C GLY A 290 1.06 -2.68 7.97
N MET A 291 2.21 -2.26 8.49
CA MET A 291 2.57 -0.84 8.58
C MET A 291 2.66 -0.17 7.20
N LEU A 292 3.31 -0.83 6.25
CA LEU A 292 3.46 -0.30 4.89
C LEU A 292 2.10 -0.15 4.20
N THR A 293 1.20 -1.11 4.35
CA THR A 293 -0.16 -1.03 3.82
C THR A 293 -0.99 0.07 4.47
N CYS A 294 -0.85 0.30 5.79
CA CYS A 294 -1.50 1.42 6.48
C CYS A 294 -1.03 2.77 5.94
N VAL A 295 0.28 2.96 5.80
CA VAL A 295 0.85 4.19 5.23
C VAL A 295 0.41 4.39 3.78
N GLY A 296 0.46 3.34 2.96
CA GLY A 296 0.02 3.37 1.57
C GLY A 296 -1.47 3.70 1.43
N ALA A 297 -2.33 3.09 2.23
CA ALA A 297 -3.77 3.37 2.25
C ALA A 297 -4.07 4.81 2.64
N GLU A 298 -3.39 5.35 3.66
CA GLU A 298 -3.55 6.74 4.09
C GLU A 298 -3.10 7.72 3.00
N LEU A 299 -1.93 7.50 2.38
CA LEU A 299 -1.43 8.35 1.29
C LEU A 299 -2.35 8.31 0.06
N CYS A 300 -2.83 7.13 -0.32
CA CYS A 300 -3.76 6.94 -1.43
C CYS A 300 -5.08 7.66 -1.16
N THR A 301 -5.64 7.49 0.03
CA THR A 301 -6.91 8.11 0.42
C THR A 301 -6.81 9.64 0.45
N ARG A 302 -5.70 10.19 0.98
CA ARG A 302 -5.46 11.65 0.98
C ARG A 302 -5.37 12.20 -0.44
N ARG A 303 -4.64 11.53 -1.35
CA ARG A 303 -4.55 11.95 -2.75
C ARG A 303 -5.90 11.90 -3.46
N LEU A 304 -6.67 10.83 -3.24
CA LEU A 304 -8.00 10.67 -3.83
C LEU A 304 -8.94 11.77 -3.38
N VAL A 305 -9.00 12.06 -2.08
CA VAL A 305 -9.87 13.11 -1.53
C VAL A 305 -9.45 14.49 -2.05
N ALA A 306 -8.15 14.80 -2.06
CA ALA A 306 -7.64 16.06 -2.60
C ALA A 306 -7.99 16.24 -4.10
N SER A 307 -7.91 15.17 -4.90
CA SER A 307 -8.29 15.18 -6.31
C SER A 307 -9.80 15.44 -6.49
N LEU A 308 -10.64 14.84 -5.64
CA LEU A 308 -12.10 15.07 -5.67
C LEU A 308 -12.44 16.52 -5.28
N GLU A 309 -11.83 17.06 -4.23
CA GLU A 309 -12.03 18.46 -3.83
C GLU A 309 -11.63 19.43 -4.96
N ALA A 310 -10.50 19.20 -5.62
CA ALA A 310 -10.06 20.02 -6.74
C ALA A 310 -11.00 19.92 -7.95
N ALA A 311 -11.54 18.73 -8.24
CA ALA A 311 -12.50 18.52 -9.32
C ALA A 311 -13.83 19.24 -9.05
N ASP A 312 -14.35 19.15 -7.82
CA ASP A 312 -15.59 19.82 -7.42
C ASP A 312 -15.45 21.36 -7.47
N GLN A 313 -14.30 21.89 -7.03
CA GLN A 313 -14.03 23.34 -7.14
C GLN A 313 -14.00 23.80 -8.60
N LYS A 314 -13.32 23.03 -9.47
CA LYS A 314 -13.25 23.33 -10.90
C LYS A 314 -14.64 23.31 -11.54
N GLN A 315 -15.47 22.33 -11.18
CA GLN A 315 -16.85 22.23 -11.68
C GLN A 315 -17.69 23.42 -11.24
N ALA A 316 -17.60 23.83 -9.98
CA ALA A 316 -18.32 25.00 -9.47
C ALA A 316 -17.93 26.29 -10.20
N HIS A 317 -16.66 26.48 -10.56
CA HIS A 317 -16.21 27.61 -11.37
C HIS A 317 -16.78 27.57 -12.79
N ILE A 318 -16.81 26.41 -13.43
CA ILE A 318 -17.38 26.24 -14.78
C ILE A 318 -18.89 26.55 -14.75
N ASP A 319 -19.60 26.01 -13.75
CA ASP A 319 -21.06 26.24 -13.63
C ASP A 319 -21.40 27.73 -13.42
N ALA A 320 -20.61 28.45 -12.61
CA ALA A 320 -20.76 29.88 -12.39
C ALA A 320 -20.52 30.69 -13.68
N ALA A 321 -19.45 30.37 -14.42
CA ALA A 321 -19.14 31.03 -15.70
C ALA A 321 -20.22 30.75 -16.74
N MET A 322 -20.73 29.51 -16.83
CA MET A 322 -21.81 29.13 -17.76
C MET A 322 -23.12 29.87 -17.45
N LEU A 323 -23.45 30.01 -16.16
CA LEU A 323 -24.62 30.77 -15.74
C LEU A 323 -24.53 32.25 -16.13
N GLN A 324 -23.35 32.85 -15.95
CA GLN A 324 -23.09 34.24 -16.33
C GLN A 324 -23.17 34.43 -17.85
N SER A 325 -22.59 33.55 -18.63
CA SER A 325 -22.63 33.56 -20.10
C SER A 325 -24.09 33.41 -20.60
N SER A 326 -24.86 32.50 -20.02
CA SER A 326 -26.29 32.33 -20.36
C SER A 326 -27.14 33.58 -20.06
N LYS A 327 -26.91 34.24 -18.92
CA LYS A 327 -27.55 35.52 -18.59
C LYS A 327 -27.22 36.60 -19.60
N MET A 328 -25.93 36.71 -20.01
CA MET A 328 -25.51 37.68 -21.03
C MET A 328 -26.11 37.41 -22.40
N ALA A 329 -26.17 36.16 -22.84
CA ALA A 329 -26.81 35.78 -24.10
C ALA A 329 -28.31 36.11 -24.13
N ALA A 330 -29.01 35.83 -23.03
CA ALA A 330 -30.43 36.19 -22.91
C ALA A 330 -30.65 37.70 -22.95
N LEU A 331 -29.82 38.46 -22.25
CA LEU A 331 -29.87 39.91 -22.23
C LEU A 331 -29.58 40.50 -23.63
N GLY A 332 -28.61 39.97 -24.33
CA GLY A 332 -28.27 40.37 -25.69
C GLY A 332 -29.39 40.14 -26.70
N LYS A 333 -30.08 38.98 -26.60
CA LYS A 333 -31.24 38.69 -27.47
C LYS A 333 -32.42 39.63 -27.22
N MET A 334 -32.70 39.96 -25.95
CA MET A 334 -33.75 40.92 -25.59
C MET A 334 -33.41 42.35 -26.03
N ALA A 335 -32.12 42.77 -25.81
CA ALA A 335 -31.68 44.10 -26.20
C ALA A 335 -31.79 44.35 -27.71
N ALA A 336 -31.48 43.35 -28.54
CA ALA A 336 -31.59 43.44 -29.99
C ALA A 336 -33.05 43.63 -30.46
N GLY A 337 -34.01 42.90 -29.84
CA GLY A 337 -35.43 43.03 -30.12
C GLY A 337 -36.00 44.41 -29.74
N VAL A 338 -35.69 44.84 -28.52
CA VAL A 338 -36.14 46.15 -28.00
C VAL A 338 -35.54 47.31 -28.81
N ALA A 339 -34.27 47.24 -29.18
CA ALA A 339 -33.63 48.30 -29.96
C ALA A 339 -34.28 48.45 -31.35
N HIS A 340 -34.67 47.36 -32.00
CA HIS A 340 -35.33 47.41 -33.28
C HIS A 340 -36.73 48.05 -33.16
N GLU A 341 -37.51 47.67 -32.13
CA GLU A 341 -38.88 48.23 -31.89
C GLU A 341 -38.86 49.71 -31.46
N VAL A 342 -37.79 50.15 -30.77
CA VAL A 342 -37.63 51.56 -30.35
C VAL A 342 -37.12 52.44 -31.50
N ASN A 343 -36.25 51.94 -32.36
CA ASN A 343 -35.72 52.70 -33.51
C ASN A 343 -36.83 53.07 -34.53
N ASN A 344 -37.83 52.21 -34.71
CA ASN A 344 -38.93 52.47 -35.64
C ASN A 344 -39.73 53.77 -35.32
N PRO A 345 -40.27 53.97 -34.10
CA PRO A 345 -40.95 55.19 -33.78
C PRO A 345 -40.06 56.43 -33.75
N LEU A 346 -38.78 56.25 -33.34
CA LEU A 346 -37.81 57.35 -33.35
C LEU A 346 -37.47 57.83 -34.78
N MET A 347 -37.47 56.94 -35.76
CA MET A 347 -37.33 57.33 -37.18
C MET A 347 -38.49 58.20 -37.65
N LEU A 348 -39.72 57.77 -37.30
CA LEU A 348 -40.94 58.58 -37.66
C LEU A 348 -40.95 59.95 -36.98
N ILE A 349 -40.53 60.03 -35.71
CA ILE A 349 -40.46 61.32 -34.98
C ILE A 349 -39.39 62.21 -35.62
N GLN A 350 -38.26 61.67 -36.05
CA GLN A 350 -37.16 62.39 -36.70
C GLN A 350 -37.60 62.95 -38.06
N GLU A 351 -38.27 62.11 -38.88
CA GLU A 351 -38.83 62.54 -40.17
C GLU A 351 -39.88 63.70 -40.03
N ASN A 352 -40.80 63.55 -39.05
CA ASN A 352 -41.78 64.61 -38.82
C ASN A 352 -41.14 65.90 -38.27
N ALA A 353 -40.14 65.81 -37.38
CA ALA A 353 -39.45 67.02 -36.92
C ALA A 353 -38.62 67.68 -38.06
N GLY A 354 -38.06 66.90 -38.97
CA GLY A 354 -37.40 67.36 -40.17
C GLY A 354 -38.36 68.13 -41.08
N TRP A 355 -39.55 67.54 -41.34
CA TRP A 355 -40.60 68.21 -42.11
C TRP A 355 -41.07 69.53 -41.49
N ILE A 356 -41.26 69.62 -40.19
CA ILE A 356 -41.58 70.85 -39.49
C ILE A 356 -40.51 71.90 -39.71
N ARG A 357 -39.22 71.49 -39.61
CA ARG A 357 -38.09 72.41 -39.85
C ARG A 357 -38.10 72.92 -41.29
N ASP A 358 -38.25 72.02 -42.28
CA ASP A 358 -38.22 72.35 -43.72
C ASP A 358 -39.36 73.30 -44.05
N LEU A 359 -40.58 73.09 -43.49
CA LEU A 359 -41.72 74.01 -43.62
C LEU A 359 -41.49 75.39 -42.99
N LEU A 360 -40.71 75.40 -41.87
CA LEU A 360 -40.37 76.69 -41.25
C LEU A 360 -39.28 77.47 -42.00
N GLU A 361 -38.39 76.78 -42.77
CA GLU A 361 -37.35 77.40 -43.62
C GLU A 361 -37.96 78.14 -44.82
N ASP A 362 -39.15 77.70 -45.30
CA ASP A 362 -39.86 78.30 -46.44
C ASP A 362 -40.80 79.49 -46.02
N GLU A 363 -40.99 79.72 -44.69
CA GLU A 363 -41.81 80.78 -44.15
C GLU A 363 -41.02 82.03 -43.72
N ASP A 364 -41.59 83.22 -43.92
CA ASP A 364 -40.94 84.45 -43.50
C ASP A 364 -41.01 84.60 -41.95
N ALA A 365 -39.89 84.50 -41.29
CA ALA A 365 -39.70 84.55 -39.81
C ALA A 365 -40.33 85.86 -39.19
N ALA A 366 -40.52 86.93 -39.99
CA ALA A 366 -41.14 88.20 -39.54
C ALA A 366 -42.67 88.15 -39.45
N THR A 367 -43.34 87.17 -40.09
CA THR A 367 -44.79 87.09 -40.18
C THR A 367 -45.36 86.04 -39.21
N MET A 368 -44.61 85.15 -38.66
CA MET A 368 -45.04 84.04 -37.80
C MET A 368 -44.77 84.34 -36.32
N GLN A 369 -45.90 84.51 -35.55
CA GLN A 369 -45.80 84.66 -34.09
C GLN A 369 -45.33 83.33 -33.47
N ASN A 370 -44.22 83.24 -32.72
CA ASN A 370 -43.58 82.07 -32.11
C ASN A 370 -42.65 81.27 -33.04
N TYR A 371 -42.21 81.79 -34.19
CA TYR A 371 -41.27 81.13 -35.09
C TYR A 371 -40.00 80.56 -34.35
N GLN A 372 -39.34 81.36 -33.57
CA GLN A 372 -38.17 81.00 -32.83
C GLN A 372 -38.41 79.90 -31.79
N GLU A 373 -39.61 79.90 -31.18
CA GLU A 373 -39.95 78.88 -30.16
C GLU A 373 -40.26 77.52 -30.77
N ILE A 374 -40.94 77.51 -31.95
CA ILE A 374 -41.19 76.29 -32.72
C ILE A 374 -39.86 75.70 -33.24
N LEU A 375 -38.99 76.54 -33.81
CA LEU A 375 -37.70 76.11 -34.33
C LEU A 375 -36.85 75.51 -33.20
N ALA A 376 -36.72 76.18 -32.05
CA ALA A 376 -36.03 75.70 -30.89
C ALA A 376 -36.65 74.40 -30.31
N SER A 377 -37.93 74.22 -30.40
CA SER A 377 -38.63 72.99 -29.97
C SER A 377 -38.35 71.84 -30.91
N THR A 378 -38.33 72.11 -32.22
CA THR A 378 -38.02 71.09 -33.25
C THR A 378 -36.55 70.61 -33.11
N GLU A 379 -35.60 71.53 -32.93
CA GLU A 379 -34.21 71.21 -32.66
C GLU A 379 -34.06 70.36 -31.42
N LYS A 380 -34.80 70.66 -30.34
CA LYS A 380 -34.81 69.78 -29.13
C LYS A 380 -35.36 68.40 -29.42
N ILE A 381 -36.44 68.26 -30.21
CA ILE A 381 -36.92 66.95 -30.60
C ILE A 381 -35.87 66.15 -31.36
N GLU A 382 -35.24 66.78 -32.36
CA GLU A 382 -34.13 66.10 -33.12
C GLU A 382 -32.97 65.67 -32.20
N GLN A 383 -32.60 66.54 -31.27
CA GLN A 383 -31.57 66.16 -30.30
C GLN A 383 -31.98 64.98 -29.44
N HIS A 384 -33.23 64.95 -28.93
CA HIS A 384 -33.67 63.82 -28.12
C HIS A 384 -33.79 62.54 -28.93
N VAL A 385 -34.23 62.57 -30.18
CA VAL A 385 -34.26 61.41 -31.07
C VAL A 385 -32.85 60.90 -31.39
N LYS A 386 -31.93 61.80 -31.70
CA LYS A 386 -30.56 61.45 -31.95
C LYS A 386 -29.92 60.77 -30.73
N ARG A 387 -30.25 61.25 -29.53
CA ARG A 387 -29.80 60.65 -28.26
C ARG A 387 -30.41 59.26 -28.03
N ALA A 388 -31.72 59.10 -28.25
CA ALA A 388 -32.38 57.81 -28.10
C ALA A 388 -31.85 56.75 -29.10
N LYS A 389 -31.56 57.16 -30.35
CA LYS A 389 -30.86 56.32 -31.34
C LYS A 389 -29.49 55.88 -30.87
N ALA A 390 -28.70 56.74 -30.26
CA ALA A 390 -27.38 56.37 -29.74
C ALA A 390 -27.49 55.33 -28.63
N ILE A 391 -28.50 55.43 -27.75
CA ILE A 391 -28.75 54.44 -26.70
C ILE A 391 -29.14 53.07 -27.29
N THR A 392 -30.08 53.05 -28.25
CA THR A 392 -30.53 51.82 -28.89
C THR A 392 -29.44 51.16 -29.74
N GLN A 393 -28.59 51.93 -30.41
CA GLN A 393 -27.39 51.42 -31.11
C GLN A 393 -26.39 50.80 -30.17
N GLY A 394 -26.17 51.38 -28.99
CA GLY A 394 -25.37 50.79 -27.93
C GLY A 394 -25.93 49.42 -27.47
N MET A 395 -27.24 49.29 -27.35
CA MET A 395 -27.93 48.04 -27.02
C MET A 395 -27.79 46.96 -28.12
N LEU A 396 -27.85 47.34 -29.40
CA LEU A 396 -27.66 46.45 -30.55
C LEU A 396 -26.26 45.83 -30.60
N GLY A 397 -25.25 46.55 -30.10
CA GLY A 397 -23.87 46.03 -29.97
C GLY A 397 -23.77 44.78 -29.07
N PHE A 398 -24.70 44.61 -28.12
CA PHE A 398 -24.79 43.45 -27.24
C PHE A 398 -25.33 42.18 -27.91
N GLY A 399 -26.27 42.33 -28.88
CA GLY A 399 -27.08 41.23 -29.38
C GLY A 399 -26.66 40.63 -30.72
N ARG A 400 -25.81 41.29 -31.49
CA ARG A 400 -25.40 40.78 -32.80
C ARG A 400 -24.26 39.80 -32.69
N ARG A 401 -24.50 38.56 -33.12
CA ARG A 401 -23.46 37.60 -33.50
C ARG A 401 -22.72 38.13 -34.74
N MET A 402 -21.67 38.95 -34.56
CA MET A 402 -20.79 39.30 -35.65
C MET A 402 -19.48 38.53 -35.42
N ASN A 403 -19.13 37.70 -36.36
CA ASN A 403 -17.77 37.13 -36.42
C ASN A 403 -16.78 38.30 -36.53
N PRO A 404 -15.78 38.40 -35.60
CA PRO A 404 -14.78 39.47 -35.68
C PRO A 404 -13.98 39.34 -37.00
N GLU A 405 -13.83 40.41 -37.74
CA GLU A 405 -12.92 40.47 -38.88
C GLU A 405 -11.47 40.49 -38.32
N ARG A 406 -10.78 39.37 -38.45
CA ARG A 406 -9.42 39.24 -37.94
C ARG A 406 -8.44 39.76 -38.97
N THR A 407 -7.81 40.87 -38.64
CA THR A 407 -6.76 41.49 -39.45
C THR A 407 -5.52 41.79 -38.57
N GLU A 408 -4.38 42.00 -39.19
CA GLU A 408 -3.21 42.50 -38.48
C GLU A 408 -3.45 43.91 -37.95
N VAL A 409 -3.26 44.08 -36.65
CA VAL A 409 -3.52 45.35 -35.93
C VAL A 409 -2.23 45.83 -35.29
N LEU A 410 -1.83 47.06 -35.66
CA LEU A 410 -0.78 47.84 -35.00
C LEU A 410 -1.43 48.60 -33.84
N ILE A 411 -1.28 48.08 -32.62
CA ILE A 411 -1.96 48.61 -31.42
C ILE A 411 -1.59 50.04 -31.11
N ASN A 412 -0.32 50.39 -31.26
CA ASN A 412 0.16 51.78 -31.02
C ASN A 412 -0.54 52.77 -32.00
N THR A 413 -0.68 52.39 -33.25
CA THR A 413 -1.40 53.22 -34.26
C THR A 413 -2.88 53.35 -33.94
N LEU A 414 -3.54 52.26 -33.53
CA LEU A 414 -4.96 52.25 -33.22
C LEU A 414 -5.23 53.07 -31.95
N ALA A 415 -4.40 52.94 -30.90
CA ALA A 415 -4.50 53.76 -29.69
C ALA A 415 -4.27 55.25 -29.97
N ASP A 416 -3.37 55.56 -30.90
CA ASP A 416 -3.14 56.94 -31.34
C ASP A 416 -4.35 57.52 -32.10
N GLN A 417 -4.97 56.75 -33.00
CA GLN A 417 -6.19 57.13 -33.70
C GLN A 417 -7.34 57.39 -32.70
N ALA A 418 -7.58 56.52 -31.75
CA ALA A 418 -8.62 56.70 -30.75
C ALA A 418 -8.40 57.96 -29.88
N ALA A 419 -7.14 58.23 -29.50
CA ALA A 419 -6.74 59.42 -28.75
C ALA A 419 -6.96 60.69 -29.58
N ASP A 420 -6.62 60.67 -30.89
CA ASP A 420 -6.83 61.81 -31.79
C ASP A 420 -8.28 62.16 -32.02
N MET A 421 -9.20 61.16 -32.10
CA MET A 421 -10.64 61.40 -32.20
C MET A 421 -11.20 62.18 -31.02
N LEU A 422 -10.67 61.99 -29.81
CA LEU A 422 -11.15 62.67 -28.61
C LEU A 422 -10.30 63.89 -28.19
N LYS A 423 -9.24 64.19 -28.97
CA LYS A 423 -8.30 65.31 -28.69
C LYS A 423 -9.01 66.66 -28.54
N THR A 424 -9.95 66.99 -29.39
CA THR A 424 -10.68 68.26 -29.35
C THR A 424 -11.56 68.35 -28.11
N GLU A 425 -12.24 67.27 -27.75
CA GLU A 425 -13.07 67.22 -26.56
C GLU A 425 -12.24 67.33 -25.27
N ALA A 426 -11.14 66.60 -25.18
CA ALA A 426 -10.20 66.67 -24.10
C ALA A 426 -9.60 68.08 -23.94
N ALA A 427 -9.20 68.73 -25.06
CA ALA A 427 -8.64 70.08 -25.06
C ALA A 427 -9.68 71.14 -24.58
N ASN A 428 -10.94 71.01 -24.99
CA ASN A 428 -12.04 71.89 -24.55
C ASN A 428 -12.28 71.79 -23.03
N ARG A 429 -11.91 70.68 -22.41
CA ARG A 429 -12.03 70.45 -20.96
C ARG A 429 -10.69 70.61 -20.22
N ASN A 430 -9.66 71.12 -20.90
CA ASN A 430 -8.30 71.31 -20.37
C ASN A 430 -7.66 69.97 -19.84
N ILE A 431 -7.94 68.86 -20.56
CA ILE A 431 -7.41 67.52 -20.27
C ILE A 431 -6.27 67.21 -21.25
N VAL A 432 -5.10 66.77 -20.72
CA VAL A 432 -3.93 66.40 -21.54
C VAL A 432 -3.89 64.90 -21.74
N ILE A 433 -3.78 64.46 -23.02
CA ILE A 433 -3.59 63.04 -23.34
C ILE A 433 -2.11 62.78 -23.59
N GLU A 434 -1.45 62.10 -22.64
CA GLU A 434 -0.04 61.67 -22.73
C GLU A 434 0.03 60.31 -23.40
N ARG A 435 1.00 60.12 -24.32
CA ARG A 435 1.20 58.90 -25.09
C ARG A 435 2.58 58.33 -24.82
N ARG A 436 2.65 57.12 -24.29
CA ARG A 436 3.88 56.44 -23.92
C ARG A 436 3.87 55.01 -24.53
N TYR A 437 4.17 54.93 -25.81
CA TYR A 437 4.10 53.67 -26.55
C TYR A 437 5.45 52.96 -26.59
N ASP A 438 5.45 51.66 -26.24
CA ASP A 438 6.59 50.77 -26.41
C ASP A 438 6.73 50.39 -27.90
N PRO A 439 7.88 50.73 -28.54
CA PRO A 439 8.09 50.40 -29.97
C PRO A 439 8.23 48.88 -30.20
N GLN A 440 8.40 48.06 -29.16
CA GLN A 440 8.56 46.61 -29.28
C GLN A 440 7.23 45.84 -29.17
N VAL A 441 6.11 46.51 -29.11
CA VAL A 441 4.78 45.87 -29.07
C VAL A 441 4.55 45.10 -30.36
N PRO A 442 4.21 43.79 -30.30
CA PRO A 442 4.00 43.00 -31.49
C PRO A 442 2.71 43.39 -32.24
N VAL A 443 2.69 43.13 -33.53
CA VAL A 443 1.43 43.12 -34.30
C VAL A 443 0.58 41.97 -33.82
N ILE A 444 -0.69 42.22 -33.57
CA ILE A 444 -1.64 41.19 -33.15
C ILE A 444 -2.72 40.93 -34.17
N LEU A 445 -3.25 39.72 -34.23
CA LEU A 445 -4.38 39.36 -35.08
C LEU A 445 -5.69 39.64 -34.32
N SER A 446 -6.44 40.69 -34.73
CA SER A 446 -7.64 41.10 -34.00
C SER A 446 -8.63 41.88 -34.91
N ASP A 447 -9.73 42.37 -34.35
CA ASP A 447 -10.68 43.25 -35.05
C ASP A 447 -10.40 44.72 -34.66
N PRO A 448 -9.87 45.53 -35.60
CA PRO A 448 -9.47 46.91 -35.32
C PRO A 448 -10.67 47.79 -34.95
N SER A 449 -11.83 47.61 -35.57
CA SER A 449 -13.01 48.41 -35.30
C SER A 449 -13.56 48.18 -33.90
N ARG A 450 -13.46 46.94 -33.40
CA ARG A 450 -13.90 46.59 -32.04
C ARG A 450 -12.92 47.09 -31.00
N LEU A 451 -11.64 46.98 -31.25
CA LEU A 451 -10.61 47.51 -30.35
C LEU A 451 -10.66 49.05 -30.30
N GLU A 452 -10.87 49.74 -31.43
CA GLU A 452 -11.07 51.17 -31.48
C GLU A 452 -12.25 51.60 -30.61
N GLN A 453 -13.37 50.89 -30.70
CA GLN A 453 -14.55 51.12 -29.86
C GLN A 453 -14.24 50.96 -28.36
N VAL A 454 -13.45 49.95 -27.98
CA VAL A 454 -13.00 49.76 -26.61
C VAL A 454 -12.14 50.93 -26.14
N PHE A 455 -11.16 51.36 -26.94
CA PHE A 455 -10.26 52.45 -26.57
C PHE A 455 -11.01 53.78 -26.45
N ILE A 456 -11.85 54.09 -27.42
CA ILE A 456 -12.70 55.31 -27.37
C ILE A 456 -13.58 55.28 -26.12
N ASN A 457 -14.27 54.18 -25.83
CA ASN A 457 -15.13 54.11 -24.64
C ASN A 457 -14.37 54.29 -23.33
N ILE A 458 -13.13 53.80 -23.22
CA ILE A 458 -12.31 53.97 -22.02
C ILE A 458 -11.83 55.42 -21.88
N ILE A 459 -11.32 56.02 -22.97
CA ILE A 459 -10.85 57.40 -22.99
C ILE A 459 -12.01 58.38 -22.73
N ASP A 460 -13.17 58.18 -23.35
CA ASP A 460 -14.36 58.98 -23.16
C ASP A 460 -14.86 58.95 -21.71
N ASN A 461 -14.90 57.76 -21.11
CA ASN A 461 -15.22 57.60 -19.69
C ASN A 461 -14.24 58.36 -18.78
N ALA A 462 -12.94 58.35 -19.10
CA ALA A 462 -11.92 59.09 -18.36
C ALA A 462 -12.13 60.61 -18.46
N ILE A 463 -12.40 61.11 -19.66
CA ILE A 463 -12.71 62.53 -19.89
C ILE A 463 -13.94 62.98 -19.11
N ASP A 464 -14.99 62.15 -19.14
CA ASP A 464 -16.26 62.45 -18.44
C ASP A 464 -16.09 62.41 -16.92
N ALA A 465 -15.30 61.45 -16.39
CA ALA A 465 -15.07 61.31 -14.95
C ALA A 465 -14.28 62.53 -14.38
N MET A 466 -13.33 63.07 -15.13
CA MET A 466 -12.56 64.24 -14.73
C MET A 466 -13.34 65.53 -14.87
N GLY A 467 -14.22 65.61 -15.85
CA GLY A 467 -15.03 66.81 -16.14
C GLY A 467 -14.24 67.97 -16.67
N LYS A 468 -13.26 68.52 -15.93
CA LYS A 468 -12.31 69.56 -16.32
C LYS A 468 -10.98 69.35 -15.59
N ASP A 469 -9.92 69.78 -16.26
CA ASP A 469 -8.54 69.74 -15.74
C ASP A 469 -8.06 68.34 -15.37
N GLY A 470 -7.02 67.85 -15.97
CA GLY A 470 -6.42 66.55 -15.68
C GLY A 470 -5.59 66.00 -16.80
N SER A 471 -5.17 64.72 -16.64
CA SER A 471 -4.40 64.04 -17.66
C SER A 471 -4.84 62.57 -17.80
N ILE A 472 -4.71 62.06 -19.01
CA ILE A 472 -4.89 60.63 -19.36
C ILE A 472 -3.56 60.16 -19.91
N SER A 473 -2.94 59.14 -19.28
CA SER A 473 -1.73 58.46 -19.80
C SER A 473 -2.15 57.18 -20.51
N ILE A 474 -1.72 57.02 -21.77
CA ILE A 474 -1.94 55.79 -22.57
C ILE A 474 -0.55 55.12 -22.72
N GLU A 475 -0.38 53.96 -22.14
CA GLU A 475 0.88 53.23 -22.15
C GLU A 475 0.67 51.84 -22.80
N THR A 476 1.62 51.43 -23.65
CA THR A 476 1.60 50.07 -24.26
C THR A 476 2.87 49.32 -23.89
N HIS A 477 2.73 48.00 -23.65
CA HIS A 477 3.87 47.12 -23.33
C HIS A 477 3.66 45.75 -23.99
N ALA A 478 4.75 45.12 -24.45
CA ALA A 478 4.73 43.73 -24.84
C ALA A 478 4.59 42.86 -23.58
N HIS A 479 3.63 41.90 -23.59
CA HIS A 479 3.38 41.03 -22.45
C HIS A 479 2.97 39.63 -22.88
N ASN A 480 3.70 38.59 -22.42
CA ASN A 480 3.39 37.17 -22.67
C ASN A 480 3.12 36.79 -24.13
N GLY A 481 3.87 37.37 -25.07
CA GLY A 481 3.70 37.18 -26.51
C GLY A 481 2.53 37.95 -27.13
N GLY A 482 1.78 38.73 -26.33
CA GLY A 482 0.73 39.63 -26.76
C GLY A 482 1.03 41.07 -26.34
N VAL A 483 -0.02 41.87 -26.18
CA VAL A 483 0.06 43.29 -25.82
C VAL A 483 -0.75 43.63 -24.58
N ARG A 484 -0.24 44.52 -23.78
CA ARG A 484 -0.93 45.17 -22.64
C ARG A 484 -1.00 46.69 -22.90
N ILE A 485 -2.20 47.25 -22.76
CA ILE A 485 -2.46 48.67 -22.95
C ILE A 485 -3.08 49.19 -21.67
N SER A 486 -2.54 50.25 -21.09
CA SER A 486 -3.07 50.87 -19.86
C SER A 486 -3.53 52.27 -20.16
N PHE A 487 -4.73 52.62 -19.69
CA PHE A 487 -5.34 53.95 -19.75
C PHE A 487 -5.48 54.46 -18.32
N THR A 488 -4.70 55.43 -17.91
CA THR A 488 -4.72 55.94 -16.54
C THR A 488 -5.14 57.42 -16.51
N ASP A 489 -6.21 57.71 -15.82
CA ASP A 489 -6.71 59.07 -15.60
C ASP A 489 -6.40 59.58 -14.20
N THR A 490 -6.40 60.94 -14.06
CA THR A 490 -6.22 61.63 -12.78
C THR A 490 -7.57 62.10 -12.20
N GLY A 491 -8.62 61.41 -12.48
CA GLY A 491 -9.98 61.74 -12.06
C GLY A 491 -10.28 61.41 -10.58
N PRO A 492 -11.53 61.48 -10.18
CA PRO A 492 -11.95 61.28 -8.79
C PRO A 492 -11.82 59.85 -8.27
N GLY A 493 -11.53 58.87 -9.15
CA GLY A 493 -11.50 57.46 -8.79
C GLY A 493 -12.88 56.90 -8.37
N MET A 494 -12.85 55.66 -7.88
CA MET A 494 -14.06 54.90 -7.52
C MET A 494 -13.90 54.25 -6.16
N ASP A 495 -15.00 54.08 -5.43
CA ASP A 495 -15.08 53.26 -4.23
C ASP A 495 -15.19 51.76 -4.57
N LYS A 496 -15.02 50.91 -3.57
CA LYS A 496 -15.07 49.44 -3.77
C LYS A 496 -16.42 48.92 -4.25
N GLU A 497 -17.49 49.54 -3.87
CA GLU A 497 -18.85 49.11 -4.28
C GLU A 497 -19.08 49.43 -5.77
N THR A 498 -18.72 50.64 -6.19
CA THR A 498 -18.73 51.05 -7.60
C THR A 498 -17.83 50.17 -8.44
N LEU A 499 -16.59 49.94 -7.97
CA LEU A 499 -15.60 49.14 -8.69
C LEU A 499 -16.09 47.70 -9.00
N HIS A 500 -16.87 47.07 -8.12
CA HIS A 500 -17.47 45.76 -8.35
C HIS A 500 -18.60 45.73 -9.38
N ARG A 501 -19.17 46.90 -9.69
CA ARG A 501 -20.36 47.01 -10.52
C ARG A 501 -20.17 47.72 -11.85
N ILE A 502 -18.95 48.27 -12.11
CA ILE A 502 -18.72 49.08 -13.33
C ILE A 502 -18.91 48.32 -14.63
N PHE A 503 -18.82 46.98 -14.62
CA PHE A 503 -19.10 46.12 -15.77
C PHE A 503 -20.53 45.59 -15.81
N ASP A 504 -21.36 45.91 -14.81
CA ASP A 504 -22.79 45.58 -14.84
C ASP A 504 -23.50 46.42 -15.89
N PRO A 505 -24.29 45.82 -16.80
CA PRO A 505 -25.06 46.57 -17.76
C PRO A 505 -26.00 47.57 -17.09
N PHE A 506 -26.09 48.77 -17.67
CA PHE A 506 -26.91 49.90 -17.18
C PHE A 506 -26.45 50.53 -15.85
N PHE A 507 -25.36 50.09 -15.29
CA PHE A 507 -24.80 50.73 -14.12
C PHE A 507 -24.08 52.03 -14.51
N THR A 508 -24.43 53.13 -13.87
CA THR A 508 -23.79 54.45 -14.08
C THR A 508 -23.88 55.29 -12.83
N THR A 509 -22.83 56.03 -12.58
CA THR A 509 -22.74 57.03 -11.52
C THR A 509 -23.09 58.46 -12.02
N LYS A 510 -23.29 58.64 -13.35
CA LYS A 510 -23.69 59.90 -13.99
C LYS A 510 -25.17 60.19 -13.73
N LYS A 511 -25.56 61.49 -13.81
CA LYS A 511 -26.99 61.92 -13.66
C LYS A 511 -27.88 61.21 -14.68
N VAL A 512 -29.16 61.03 -14.30
CA VAL A 512 -30.17 60.43 -15.17
C VAL A 512 -30.18 61.16 -16.51
N GLY A 513 -29.85 60.36 -17.56
CA GLY A 513 -29.80 60.88 -18.93
C GLY A 513 -28.41 61.33 -19.41
N GLU A 514 -27.34 61.33 -18.60
CA GLU A 514 -25.98 61.68 -19.01
C GLU A 514 -25.06 60.50 -19.28
N GLY A 515 -25.46 59.29 -18.83
CA GLY A 515 -24.73 58.06 -19.08
C GLY A 515 -25.67 56.91 -19.41
N THR A 516 -25.29 56.06 -20.37
CA THR A 516 -26.06 54.86 -20.76
C THR A 516 -25.78 53.67 -19.82
N GLY A 517 -24.66 53.67 -19.10
CA GLY A 517 -24.19 52.54 -18.28
C GLY A 517 -23.86 51.27 -19.11
N LEU A 518 -23.70 51.39 -20.43
CA LEU A 518 -23.41 50.26 -21.33
C LEU A 518 -21.96 50.20 -21.80
N GLY A 519 -21.24 51.33 -21.79
CA GLY A 519 -19.90 51.44 -22.40
C GLY A 519 -18.89 50.42 -21.88
N LEU A 520 -18.72 50.31 -20.57
CA LEU A 520 -17.76 49.35 -19.97
C LEU A 520 -18.21 47.89 -20.08
N ALA A 521 -19.54 47.64 -20.01
CA ALA A 521 -20.07 46.29 -20.23
C ALA A 521 -19.86 45.82 -21.69
N ILE A 522 -19.92 46.75 -22.67
CA ILE A 522 -19.57 46.50 -24.08
C ILE A 522 -18.08 46.22 -24.21
N CYS A 523 -17.20 47.00 -23.57
CA CYS A 523 -15.77 46.78 -23.57
C CYS A 523 -15.42 45.38 -23.07
N PHE A 524 -15.98 44.97 -21.94
CA PHE A 524 -15.81 43.64 -21.38
C PHE A 524 -16.23 42.55 -22.37
N SER A 525 -17.42 42.63 -22.95
CA SER A 525 -17.95 41.66 -23.94
C SER A 525 -17.11 41.60 -25.24
N ILE A 526 -16.62 42.71 -25.73
CA ILE A 526 -15.74 42.77 -26.91
C ILE A 526 -14.42 42.06 -26.60
N LEU A 527 -13.79 42.38 -25.50
CA LEU A 527 -12.49 41.83 -25.14
C LEU A 527 -12.57 40.33 -24.87
N GLU A 528 -13.61 39.86 -24.20
CA GLU A 528 -13.82 38.40 -24.00
C GLU A 528 -13.92 37.64 -25.33
N LYS A 529 -14.66 38.19 -26.32
CA LYS A 529 -14.77 37.59 -27.67
C LYS A 529 -13.47 37.62 -28.47
N LEU A 530 -12.61 38.60 -28.21
CA LEU A 530 -11.30 38.72 -28.84
C LEU A 530 -10.24 37.89 -28.10
N GLY A 531 -10.61 37.16 -27.01
CA GLY A 531 -9.67 36.38 -26.19
C GLY A 531 -8.77 37.23 -25.28
N GLY A 532 -9.15 38.49 -25.09
CA GLY A 532 -8.48 39.45 -24.21
C GLY A 532 -9.13 39.55 -22.83
N HIS A 533 -8.55 40.40 -22.01
CA HIS A 533 -9.01 40.68 -20.63
C HIS A 533 -8.87 42.14 -20.30
N ILE A 534 -9.75 42.65 -19.45
CA ILE A 534 -9.72 44.02 -18.93
C ILE A 534 -9.65 43.99 -17.39
N ASP A 535 -8.66 44.63 -16.84
CA ASP A 535 -8.50 44.87 -15.40
C ASP A 535 -8.69 46.33 -15.09
N VAL A 536 -9.11 46.63 -13.86
CA VAL A 536 -9.28 48.01 -13.38
C VAL A 536 -8.70 48.18 -11.97
N GLN A 537 -7.98 49.27 -11.78
CA GLN A 537 -7.47 49.70 -10.48
C GLN A 537 -7.92 51.13 -10.25
N SER A 538 -8.59 51.42 -9.13
CA SER A 538 -9.07 52.78 -8.79
C SER A 538 -9.16 52.94 -7.29
N GLU A 539 -8.76 54.14 -6.83
CA GLU A 539 -8.93 54.61 -5.46
C GLU A 539 -9.53 56.03 -5.46
N LEU A 540 -10.46 56.28 -4.53
CA LEU A 540 -11.06 57.61 -4.40
C LEU A 540 -10.00 58.69 -4.25
N GLY A 541 -10.04 59.69 -5.14
CA GLY A 541 -9.14 60.84 -5.19
C GLY A 541 -7.79 60.57 -5.88
N GLN A 542 -7.54 59.37 -6.39
CA GLN A 542 -6.25 59.02 -7.04
C GLN A 542 -6.39 58.68 -8.54
N GLY A 543 -7.61 58.72 -9.09
CA GLY A 543 -7.88 58.39 -10.49
C GLY A 543 -8.20 56.90 -10.72
N THR A 544 -8.24 56.51 -12.00
CA THR A 544 -8.53 55.16 -12.44
C THR A 544 -7.55 54.70 -13.50
N SER A 545 -7.14 53.44 -13.43
CA SER A 545 -6.32 52.80 -14.44
C SER A 545 -7.04 51.57 -14.99
N PHE A 546 -7.38 51.59 -16.27
CA PHE A 546 -7.90 50.44 -17.02
C PHE A 546 -6.74 49.77 -17.78
N THR A 547 -6.58 48.48 -17.63
CA THR A 547 -5.55 47.70 -18.31
C THR A 547 -6.20 46.65 -19.19
N VAL A 548 -6.01 46.74 -20.50
CA VAL A 548 -6.46 45.79 -21.51
C VAL A 548 -5.28 44.89 -21.90
N SER A 549 -5.48 43.58 -21.80
CA SER A 549 -4.50 42.56 -22.22
C SER A 549 -5.06 41.78 -23.41
N LEU A 550 -4.31 41.68 -24.49
CA LEU A 550 -4.70 40.99 -25.73
C LEU A 550 -3.62 39.97 -26.12
N PRO A 551 -3.99 38.74 -26.50
CA PRO A 551 -3.06 37.75 -27.03
C PRO A 551 -2.60 38.15 -28.46
N ALA A 552 -1.43 37.66 -28.91
CA ALA A 552 -0.98 37.87 -30.28
C ALA A 552 -1.93 37.20 -31.30
N GLU A 553 -2.40 36.00 -30.95
CA GLU A 553 -3.43 35.27 -31.68
C GLU A 553 -4.57 34.92 -30.72
N PRO A 554 -5.82 35.25 -31.04
CA PRO A 554 -6.96 34.83 -30.23
C PRO A 554 -7.14 33.31 -30.28
N PRO A 555 -7.69 32.67 -29.23
CA PRO A 555 -7.93 31.24 -29.20
C PRO A 555 -8.76 30.80 -30.41
N GLN A 556 -8.36 29.68 -31.03
CA GLN A 556 -9.10 29.10 -32.15
C GLN A 556 -10.49 28.65 -31.65
N MET A 557 -11.53 29.04 -32.35
CA MET A 557 -12.88 28.52 -32.09
C MET A 557 -12.87 27.00 -32.26
N THR A 558 -13.41 26.28 -31.27
CA THR A 558 -13.56 24.82 -31.33
C THR A 558 -14.51 24.42 -32.48
N SER A 559 -14.38 23.19 -32.97
CA SER A 559 -15.20 22.66 -34.07
C SER A 559 -16.71 22.69 -33.79
N GLU A 560 -17.12 22.70 -32.52
CA GLU A 560 -18.53 22.83 -32.07
C GLU A 560 -19.05 24.27 -32.22
N GLU A 561 -18.24 25.28 -31.93
CA GLU A 561 -18.58 26.69 -32.10
C GLU A 561 -18.68 27.11 -33.58
N ARG A 562 -17.97 26.36 -34.48
CA ARG A 562 -18.10 26.54 -35.95
C ARG A 562 -19.37 25.95 -36.54
N ALA A 563 -20.01 24.97 -35.90
CA ALA A 563 -21.22 24.31 -36.37
C ALA A 563 -22.49 25.05 -35.92
N GLU A 564 -22.40 25.91 -34.89
CA GLU A 564 -23.52 26.74 -34.39
C GLU A 564 -23.48 28.19 -34.92
N ALA A 565 -22.45 28.60 -35.65
CA ALA A 565 -22.33 29.92 -36.27
C ALA A 565 -22.84 29.91 -37.71
#